data_f4ae7c97c6517334c57935aa209055c2
#
_entry.id   f4ae7c97c6517334c57935aa209055c2
#
_cell.length_a   1.000
_cell.length_b   1.000
_cell.length_c   1.000
_cell.angle_alpha   90.00
_cell.angle_beta   90.00
_cell.angle_gamma   90.00
#
_symmetry.space_group_name_H-M   'P 1'
#
loop_
_entity.id
_entity.type
_entity.pdbx_description
1 polymer ?
#
loop_
_entity_poly.entity_id
_entity_poly.type
_entity_poly.pdbx_seq_one_letter_code
_entity_poly.pdbx_strand_id
1 'polypeptide(L)'
;MISNNNFSIAVDAMGGDNSPNKVIEGCEIFLESNINTKLIIFGDQNLIKNKIKKKYFNNFMIIHCSEKILDNDKPSSVLRSKKDSSMRKALEYLKDNPNIGFVSSGNTGAMMALSKILLGTL
;
A
#
# COMPACT_ATOMS: atom_id res chain seq x y z
N MET A 1 20.59 14.74 -19.26
CA MET A 1 20.49 13.45 -18.83
C MET A 1 19.17 13.13 -18.26
N ILE A 2 18.77 12.10 -18.52
CA ILE A 2 17.58 11.75 -18.01
C ILE A 2 17.70 10.92 -16.87
N SER A 3 17.19 11.35 -15.83
CA SER A 3 17.11 10.51 -14.73
C SER A 3 16.18 9.43 -15.07
N ASN A 4 16.63 8.27 -15.10
CA ASN A 4 15.79 7.14 -15.03
C ASN A 4 15.26 7.06 -13.62
N ASN A 5 14.43 8.01 -13.27
CA ASN A 5 13.86 8.02 -11.94
C ASN A 5 12.84 6.92 -11.83
N ASN A 6 13.34 5.74 -11.53
CA ASN A 6 12.47 4.64 -11.16
C ASN A 6 12.07 4.85 -9.73
N PHE A 7 10.91 5.45 -9.55
CA PHE A 7 10.34 5.60 -8.24
C PHE A 7 9.60 4.34 -7.86
N SER A 8 9.66 4.00 -6.59
CA SER A 8 8.84 2.94 -6.03
C SER A 8 7.94 3.53 -4.95
N ILE A 9 6.69 3.13 -4.95
CA ILE A 9 5.70 3.59 -3.98
C ILE A 9 5.00 2.37 -3.41
N ALA A 10 4.94 2.28 -2.08
CA ALA A 10 4.17 1.24 -1.40
C ALA A 10 2.73 1.72 -1.24
N VAL A 11 1.77 0.89 -1.60
CA VAL A 11 0.36 1.26 -1.59
C VAL A 11 -0.43 0.24 -0.77
N ASP A 12 -1.14 0.73 0.25
CA ASP A 12 -2.13 -0.08 0.96
C ASP A 12 -3.39 -0.11 0.10
N ALA A 13 -3.61 -1.23 -0.56
CA ALA A 13 -4.73 -1.35 -1.50
C ALA A 13 -6.06 -1.65 -0.84
N MET A 14 -6.07 -2.00 0.44
CA MET A 14 -7.27 -2.43 1.13
C MET A 14 -7.88 -1.37 2.04
N GLY A 15 -7.24 -0.21 2.15
CA GLY A 15 -7.76 0.88 2.95
C GLY A 15 -8.78 1.71 2.21
N GLY A 16 -9.76 2.25 2.94
CA GLY A 16 -10.78 3.12 2.37
C GLY A 16 -11.94 2.39 1.73
N ASP A 17 -12.92 3.17 1.28
CA ASP A 17 -14.14 2.65 0.68
C ASP A 17 -13.86 2.14 -0.74
N ASN A 18 -14.58 1.09 -1.13
CA ASN A 18 -14.48 0.50 -2.47
C ASN A 18 -13.08 -0.03 -2.80
N SER A 19 -12.35 -0.44 -1.78
CA SER A 19 -11.05 -1.08 -1.96
C SER A 19 -11.22 -2.55 -2.32
N PRO A 20 -10.34 -3.10 -3.16
CA PRO A 20 -9.18 -2.46 -3.77
C PRO A 20 -9.47 -1.76 -5.11
N ASN A 21 -10.70 -1.82 -5.62
CA ASN A 21 -11.02 -1.35 -6.96
C ASN A 21 -10.61 0.10 -7.20
N LYS A 22 -11.01 0.97 -6.28
CA LYS A 22 -10.76 2.39 -6.42
C LYS A 22 -9.27 2.72 -6.32
N VAL A 23 -8.56 1.99 -5.48
CA VAL A 23 -7.12 2.17 -5.34
C VAL A 23 -6.40 1.78 -6.63
N ILE A 24 -6.77 0.64 -7.22
CA ILE A 24 -6.14 0.18 -8.46
C ILE A 24 -6.44 1.16 -9.61
N GLU A 25 -7.67 1.65 -9.71
CA GLU A 25 -8.01 2.66 -10.71
C GLU A 25 -7.15 3.91 -10.56
N GLY A 26 -7.00 4.39 -9.33
CA GLY A 26 -6.15 5.55 -9.05
C GLY A 26 -4.71 5.31 -9.41
N CYS A 27 -4.19 4.12 -9.12
CA CYS A 27 -2.84 3.75 -9.49
C CYS A 27 -2.65 3.76 -11.01
N GLU A 28 -3.61 3.24 -11.75
CA GLU A 28 -3.50 3.20 -13.20
C GLU A 28 -3.57 4.60 -13.82
N ILE A 29 -4.40 5.47 -13.27
CA ILE A 29 -4.45 6.87 -13.71
C ILE A 29 -3.10 7.56 -13.47
N PHE A 30 -2.52 7.32 -12.31
CA PHE A 30 -1.20 7.85 -11.98
C PHE A 30 -0.13 7.35 -12.95
N LEU A 31 -0.18 6.08 -13.32
CA LEU A 31 0.80 5.48 -14.21
C LEU A 31 0.73 6.03 -15.63
N GLU A 32 -0.43 6.58 -16.05
CA GLU A 32 -0.52 7.20 -17.37
C GLU A 32 0.50 8.31 -17.56
N SER A 33 0.80 9.05 -16.50
CA SER A 33 1.78 10.13 -16.55
C SER A 33 3.09 9.79 -15.86
N ASN A 34 3.21 8.61 -15.30
CA ASN A 34 4.38 8.21 -14.50
C ASN A 34 4.72 6.74 -14.75
N ILE A 35 4.92 6.41 -16.03
CA ILE A 35 5.02 5.01 -16.45
C ILE A 35 6.25 4.28 -15.90
N ASN A 36 7.24 5.00 -15.42
CA ASN A 36 8.45 4.38 -14.85
C ASN A 36 8.34 4.10 -13.35
N THR A 37 7.19 4.37 -12.76
CA THR A 37 6.98 4.12 -11.33
C THR A 37 6.68 2.65 -11.09
N LYS A 38 7.28 2.09 -10.04
CA LYS A 38 6.93 0.76 -9.53
C LYS A 38 5.99 0.92 -8.36
N LEU A 39 4.88 0.20 -8.40
CA LEU A 39 3.89 0.22 -7.35
C LEU A 39 3.91 -1.12 -6.62
N ILE A 40 4.25 -1.07 -5.34
CA ILE A 40 4.26 -2.26 -4.50
C ILE A 40 2.93 -2.27 -3.76
N ILE A 41 2.05 -3.17 -4.16
CA ILE A 41 0.66 -3.19 -3.72
C ILE A 41 0.48 -4.22 -2.62
N PHE A 42 -0.01 -3.78 -1.49
CA PHE A 42 -0.25 -4.64 -0.33
C PHE A 42 -1.75 -4.88 -0.19
N GLY A 43 -2.17 -6.12 -0.33
CA GLY A 43 -3.58 -6.47 -0.24
C GLY A 43 -3.85 -7.90 -0.65
N ASP A 44 -5.13 -8.24 -0.78
CA ASP A 44 -5.54 -9.57 -1.18
C ASP A 44 -5.25 -9.78 -2.66
N GLN A 45 -4.25 -10.59 -2.97
CA GLN A 45 -3.81 -10.82 -4.34
C GLN A 45 -4.93 -11.37 -5.23
N ASN A 46 -5.86 -12.12 -4.66
CA ASN A 46 -6.95 -12.70 -5.44
C ASN A 46 -7.96 -11.65 -5.90
N LEU A 47 -8.07 -10.56 -5.14
CA LEU A 47 -8.94 -9.45 -5.51
C LEU A 47 -8.24 -8.45 -6.43
N ILE A 48 -6.93 -8.35 -6.32
CA ILE A 48 -6.14 -7.31 -7.00
C ILE A 48 -5.73 -7.73 -8.41
N LYS A 49 -5.18 -8.93 -8.56
CA LYS A 49 -4.49 -9.31 -9.80
C LYS A 49 -5.37 -9.26 -11.04
N ASN A 50 -6.66 -9.54 -10.90
CA ASN A 50 -7.58 -9.55 -12.04
C ASN A 50 -8.08 -8.16 -12.43
N LYS A 51 -7.73 -7.13 -11.65
CA LYS A 51 -8.18 -5.78 -11.89
C LYS A 51 -7.15 -4.91 -12.58
N ILE A 52 -5.90 -5.38 -12.64
CA ILE A 52 -4.81 -4.64 -13.26
C ILE A 52 -4.82 -4.88 -14.76
N LYS A 53 -4.80 -3.78 -15.52
CA LYS A 53 -4.74 -3.88 -16.98
C LYS A 53 -3.38 -4.42 -17.42
N LYS A 54 -3.38 -5.23 -18.47
CA LYS A 54 -2.17 -5.90 -18.94
C LYS A 54 -1.03 -4.93 -19.23
N LYS A 55 -1.34 -3.76 -19.75
CA LYS A 55 -0.31 -2.77 -20.10
C LYS A 55 0.47 -2.28 -18.89
N TYR A 56 -0.06 -2.47 -17.68
CA TYR A 56 0.61 -2.03 -16.45
C TYR A 56 1.16 -3.17 -15.61
N PHE A 57 1.08 -4.42 -16.08
CA PHE A 57 1.53 -5.56 -15.28
C PHE A 57 2.95 -5.41 -14.75
N ASN A 58 3.84 -4.86 -15.55
CA ASN A 58 5.24 -4.72 -15.14
C ASN A 58 5.47 -3.61 -14.11
N ASN A 59 4.48 -2.75 -13.91
CA ASN A 59 4.57 -1.67 -12.91
C ASN A 59 4.15 -2.12 -11.53
N PHE A 60 3.41 -3.22 -11.42
CA PHE A 60 2.86 -3.66 -10.15
C PHE A 60 3.63 -4.86 -9.61
N MET A 61 3.90 -4.80 -8.30
CA MET A 61 4.39 -5.94 -7.53
C MET A 61 3.38 -6.14 -6.41
N ILE A 62 2.73 -7.29 -6.35
CA ILE A 62 1.70 -7.55 -5.36
C ILE A 62 2.27 -8.35 -4.21
N ILE A 63 2.11 -7.84 -3.01
CA ILE A 63 2.45 -8.56 -1.78
C ILE A 63 1.14 -8.92 -1.10
N HIS A 64 0.87 -10.21 -1.02
CA HIS A 64 -0.39 -10.70 -0.47
C HIS A 64 -0.51 -10.42 1.03
N CYS A 65 -1.67 -9.90 1.42
CA CYS A 65 -2.02 -9.68 2.82
C CYS A 65 -3.40 -10.25 3.05
N SER A 66 -3.57 -11.03 4.09
CA SER A 66 -4.82 -11.72 4.36
C SER A 66 -5.81 -10.91 5.17
N GLU A 67 -5.35 -9.79 5.76
CA GLU A 67 -6.17 -8.98 6.64
C GLU A 67 -6.18 -7.53 6.21
N LYS A 68 -7.22 -6.80 6.61
CA LYS A 68 -7.27 -5.36 6.43
C LYS A 68 -7.73 -4.69 7.71
N ILE A 69 -7.27 -3.48 7.92
CA ILE A 69 -7.68 -2.66 9.06
C ILE A 69 -8.95 -1.91 8.64
N LEU A 70 -9.97 -2.02 9.48
CA LEU A 70 -11.25 -1.36 9.23
C LEU A 70 -11.23 0.06 9.81
N ASP A 71 -12.09 0.92 9.27
CA ASP A 71 -12.17 2.31 9.74
C ASP A 71 -12.51 2.44 11.21
N ASN A 72 -13.27 1.48 11.73
CA ASN A 72 -13.69 1.50 13.14
C ASN A 72 -12.77 0.67 14.05
N ASP A 73 -11.69 0.12 13.53
CA ASP A 73 -10.74 -0.60 14.38
C ASP A 73 -10.01 0.38 15.29
N LYS A 74 -9.88 0.00 16.56
CA LYS A 74 -9.14 0.83 17.51
C LYS A 74 -7.64 0.64 17.31
N PRO A 75 -6.86 1.75 17.29
CA PRO A 75 -5.42 1.62 17.12
C PRO A 75 -4.75 0.65 18.08
N SER A 76 -5.20 0.62 19.34
CA SER A 76 -4.61 -0.28 20.32
C SER A 76 -4.84 -1.76 20.00
N SER A 77 -6.00 -2.11 19.44
CA SER A 77 -6.25 -3.50 19.05
C SER A 77 -5.50 -3.88 17.77
N VAL A 78 -5.32 -2.93 16.86
CA VAL A 78 -4.56 -3.17 15.63
C VAL A 78 -3.11 -3.53 15.93
N LEU A 79 -2.51 -2.91 16.95
CA LEU A 79 -1.13 -3.20 17.33
C LEU A 79 -0.94 -4.64 17.82
N ARG A 80 -1.95 -5.21 18.41
CA ARG A 80 -1.89 -6.58 18.96
C ARG A 80 -2.32 -7.64 17.95
N SER A 81 -3.22 -7.28 17.07
CA SER A 81 -3.80 -8.21 16.11
C SER A 81 -3.59 -7.68 14.70
N LYS A 82 -4.19 -8.33 13.72
CA LYS A 82 -4.12 -7.91 12.32
C LYS A 82 -2.69 -7.67 11.83
N LYS A 83 -1.77 -8.54 12.25
CA LYS A 83 -0.36 -8.46 11.88
C LYS A 83 -0.15 -8.71 10.39
N ASP A 84 -1.10 -9.36 9.74
CA ASP A 84 -1.05 -9.60 8.30
C ASP A 84 -1.90 -8.60 7.53
N SER A 85 -2.15 -7.42 8.09
CA SER A 85 -2.89 -6.38 7.40
C SER A 85 -2.03 -5.70 6.35
N SER A 86 -2.70 -5.23 5.30
CA SER A 86 -2.02 -4.51 4.22
C SER A 86 -1.28 -3.27 4.72
N MET A 87 -1.90 -2.53 5.63
CA MET A 87 -1.27 -1.34 6.20
C MET A 87 -0.01 -1.68 6.99
N ARG A 88 -0.07 -2.71 7.85
CA ARG A 88 1.08 -3.08 8.66
C ARG A 88 2.23 -3.61 7.82
N LYS A 89 1.93 -4.48 6.86
CA LYS A 89 2.98 -5.03 6.00
C LYS A 89 3.62 -3.96 5.13
N ALA A 90 2.83 -2.99 4.65
CA ALA A 90 3.38 -1.88 3.89
C ALA A 90 4.33 -1.05 4.74
N LEU A 91 3.96 -0.75 5.98
CA LEU A 91 4.82 0.01 6.88
C LEU A 91 6.08 -0.76 7.26
N GLU A 92 5.98 -2.08 7.46
CA GLU A 92 7.14 -2.92 7.71
C GLU A 92 8.10 -2.90 6.51
N TYR A 93 7.53 -2.92 5.31
CA TYR A 93 8.33 -2.83 4.08
C TYR A 93 9.09 -1.50 4.01
N LEU A 94 8.44 -0.40 4.40
CA LEU A 94 9.08 0.91 4.44
C LEU A 94 10.25 0.95 5.42
N LYS A 95 10.14 0.25 6.53
CA LYS A 95 11.21 0.19 7.52
C LYS A 95 12.49 -0.33 6.89
N ASP A 96 12.36 -1.35 6.04
CA ASP A 96 13.50 -1.97 5.36
C ASP A 96 13.87 -1.25 4.06
N ASN A 97 13.02 -0.37 3.58
CA ASN A 97 13.20 0.35 2.32
C ASN A 97 12.84 1.83 2.51
N PRO A 98 13.64 2.59 3.25
CA PRO A 98 13.25 3.93 3.72
C PRO A 98 13.11 4.99 2.65
N ASN A 99 13.57 4.72 1.41
CA ASN A 99 13.48 5.70 0.34
C ASN A 99 12.23 5.55 -0.53
N ILE A 100 11.27 4.75 -0.07
CA ILE A 100 10.03 4.48 -0.81
C ILE A 100 8.90 5.28 -0.20
N GLY A 101 8.06 5.89 -1.04
CA GLY A 101 6.87 6.59 -0.58
C GLY A 101 5.78 5.61 -0.15
N PHE A 102 4.82 6.08 0.61
CA PHE A 102 3.70 5.26 1.07
C PHE A 102 2.39 6.00 0.88
N VAL A 103 1.39 5.29 0.38
CA VAL A 103 0.05 5.82 0.17
C VAL A 103 -0.97 4.86 0.80
N SER A 104 -1.88 5.42 1.58
CA SER A 104 -3.00 4.68 2.14
C SER A 104 -4.17 5.63 2.36
N SER A 105 -5.38 5.17 2.12
CA SER A 105 -6.60 5.91 2.48
C SER A 105 -7.35 5.20 3.61
N GLY A 106 -6.65 4.35 4.36
CA GLY A 106 -7.24 3.60 5.44
C GLY A 106 -7.31 4.37 6.76
N ASN A 107 -7.50 3.63 7.84
CA ASN A 107 -7.70 4.15 9.18
C ASN A 107 -6.51 5.00 9.64
N THR A 108 -6.72 6.30 9.80
CA THR A 108 -5.68 7.25 10.15
C THR A 108 -5.05 6.97 11.52
N GLY A 109 -5.89 6.65 12.51
CA GLY A 109 -5.39 6.35 13.85
C GLY A 109 -4.49 5.12 13.87
N ALA A 110 -4.89 4.07 13.16
CA ALA A 110 -4.09 2.86 13.04
C ALA A 110 -2.78 3.15 12.31
N MET A 111 -2.82 3.94 11.25
CA MET A 111 -1.63 4.29 10.50
C MET A 111 -0.63 5.06 11.38
N MET A 112 -1.11 6.02 12.15
CA MET A 112 -0.23 6.79 13.04
C MET A 112 0.38 5.92 14.13
N ALA A 113 -0.43 5.04 14.75
CA ALA A 113 0.06 4.17 15.80
C ALA A 113 1.08 3.16 15.29
N LEU A 114 0.80 2.52 14.16
CA LEU A 114 1.72 1.56 13.54
C LEU A 114 3.01 2.26 13.07
N SER A 115 2.89 3.44 12.49
CA SER A 115 4.05 4.19 12.01
C SER A 115 4.99 4.53 13.15
N LYS A 116 4.45 4.95 14.28
CA LYS A 116 5.28 5.28 15.44
C LYS A 116 6.04 4.06 15.95
N ILE A 117 5.38 2.91 16.00
CA ILE A 117 6.00 1.69 16.54
C ILE A 117 6.98 1.07 15.57
N LEU A 118 6.63 1.02 14.28
CA LEU A 118 7.45 0.33 13.28
C LEU A 118 8.55 1.21 12.71
N LEU A 119 8.28 2.50 12.52
CA LEU A 119 9.23 3.43 11.91
C LEU A 119 9.91 4.35 12.90
N GLY A 120 9.41 4.41 14.11
CA GLY A 120 9.94 5.30 15.13
C GLY A 120 9.33 6.69 15.06
N THR A 121 10.08 7.67 15.54
CA THR A 121 9.60 9.05 15.54
C THR A 121 9.61 9.59 14.12
N LEU A 122 8.50 10.14 13.73
CA LEU A 122 8.40 10.79 12.43
C LEU A 122 9.04 12.17 12.46
#